data_35b71333468891c4d2058491d658e354
#
_entry.id   35b71333468891c4d2058491d658e354
#
_cell.length_a   1.000
_cell.length_b   1.000
_cell.length_c   1.000
_cell.angle_alpha   90.00
_cell.angle_beta   90.00
_cell.angle_gamma   90.00
#
_symmetry.space_group_name_H-M   'P 1'
#
loop_
_entity.id
_entity.type
_entity.pdbx_description
1 polymer ?
#
loop_
_entity_poly.entity_id
_entity_poly.type
_entity_poly.pdbx_seq_one_letter_code
_entity_poly.pdbx_strand_id
1 'polypeptide(L)'
;SGAMTVALGEAIKQHKDIVITGWSPHWMFNKYDLKYLADPKGTMGTSENINTIVRKGLKKENPEAYKVLNNVNWTTKDMESVMLDIQNGKTPEAAAKAWIKDHQKQVDKWFK
;
A
#
# COMPACT_ATOMS: atom_id res chain seq x y z
N SER A 1 -12.78 -2.99 10.95
CA SER A 1 -12.61 -3.34 9.52
C SER A 1 -12.70 -4.85 9.25
N GLY A 2 -12.41 -5.73 10.24
CA GLY A 2 -12.46 -7.18 10.04
C GLY A 2 -13.82 -7.68 9.54
N ALA A 3 -14.91 -7.30 10.20
CA ALA A 3 -16.26 -7.70 9.79
C ALA A 3 -16.61 -7.23 8.36
N MET A 4 -16.19 -6.02 7.98
CA MET A 4 -16.42 -5.49 6.63
C MET A 4 -15.69 -6.33 5.56
N THR A 5 -14.44 -6.70 5.78
CA THR A 5 -13.67 -7.50 4.81
C THR A 5 -14.18 -8.94 4.71
N VAL A 6 -14.73 -9.50 5.79
CA VAL A 6 -15.42 -10.79 5.76
C VAL A 6 -16.69 -10.69 4.92
N ALA A 7 -17.55 -9.69 5.19
CA ALA A 7 -18.77 -9.47 4.40
C ALA A 7 -18.48 -9.26 2.91
N LEU A 8 -17.43 -8.49 2.58
CA LEU A 8 -16.97 -8.30 1.21
C LEU A 8 -16.61 -9.64 0.56
N GLY A 9 -15.80 -10.45 1.22
CA GLY A 9 -15.38 -11.76 0.70
C GLY A 9 -16.56 -12.71 0.46
N GLU A 10 -17.53 -12.74 1.39
CA GLU A 10 -18.72 -13.56 1.23
C GLU A 10 -19.63 -13.09 0.09
N ALA A 11 -19.83 -11.77 -0.06
CA ALA A 11 -20.63 -11.22 -1.16
C ALA A 11 -20.02 -11.56 -2.52
N ILE A 12 -18.70 -11.38 -2.68
CA ILE A 12 -17.98 -11.72 -3.91
C ILE A 12 -18.10 -13.23 -4.22
N LYS A 13 -17.90 -14.08 -3.21
CA LYS A 13 -18.04 -15.54 -3.37
C LYS A 13 -19.44 -15.96 -3.80
N GLN A 14 -20.46 -15.25 -3.34
CA GLN A 14 -21.87 -15.48 -3.67
C GLN A 14 -22.35 -14.74 -4.91
N HIS A 15 -21.46 -14.01 -5.62
CA HIS A 15 -21.81 -13.15 -6.76
C HIS A 15 -22.90 -12.11 -6.44
N LYS A 16 -22.87 -11.56 -5.23
CA LYS A 16 -23.80 -10.53 -4.75
C LYS A 16 -23.16 -9.16 -4.80
N ASP A 17 -23.95 -8.16 -5.14
CA ASP A 17 -23.55 -6.77 -5.05
C ASP A 17 -23.34 -6.34 -3.59
N ILE A 18 -22.29 -5.56 -3.36
CA ILE A 18 -22.00 -4.97 -2.06
C ILE A 18 -21.30 -3.62 -2.25
N VAL A 19 -21.64 -2.68 -1.39
CA VAL A 19 -20.94 -1.39 -1.27
C VAL A 19 -20.32 -1.32 0.11
N ILE A 20 -19.05 -0.96 0.15
CA ILE A 20 -18.27 -0.84 1.39
C ILE A 20 -17.55 0.50 1.44
N THR A 21 -17.17 0.94 2.61
CA THR A 21 -16.18 2.00 2.77
C THR A 21 -14.78 1.42 2.58
N GLY A 22 -13.94 2.09 1.80
CA GLY A 22 -12.60 1.63 1.53
C GLY A 22 -11.61 2.77 1.35
N TRP A 23 -10.34 2.45 1.41
CA TRP A 23 -9.24 3.39 1.18
C TRP A 23 -8.05 2.66 0.56
N SER A 24 -7.25 3.36 -0.23
CA SER A 24 -5.98 2.87 -0.75
C SER A 24 -4.81 3.59 -0.06
N PRO A 25 -3.69 2.88 0.20
CA PRO A 25 -3.47 1.46 -0.13
C PRO A 25 -4.14 0.51 0.87
N HIS A 26 -4.71 -0.57 0.38
CA HIS A 26 -5.25 -1.66 1.21
C HIS A 26 -5.20 -2.98 0.41
N TRP A 27 -4.83 -4.08 1.07
CA TRP A 27 -4.66 -5.40 0.43
C TRP A 27 -5.91 -5.89 -0.34
N MET A 28 -7.10 -5.44 0.03
CA MET A 28 -8.35 -5.85 -0.61
C MET A 28 -8.42 -5.47 -2.10
N PHE A 29 -7.77 -4.36 -2.51
CA PHE A 29 -7.72 -3.92 -3.91
C PHE A 29 -6.79 -4.78 -4.77
N ASN A 30 -5.84 -5.48 -4.16
CA ASN A 30 -5.01 -6.44 -4.86
C ASN A 30 -5.64 -7.85 -4.88
N LYS A 31 -6.50 -8.16 -3.87
CA LYS A 31 -7.16 -9.45 -3.76
C LYS A 31 -8.43 -9.55 -4.60
N TYR A 32 -9.19 -8.48 -4.70
CA TYR A 32 -10.51 -8.43 -5.34
C TYR A 32 -10.55 -7.36 -6.41
N ASP A 33 -11.32 -7.60 -7.46
CA ASP A 33 -11.62 -6.58 -8.47
C ASP A 33 -12.67 -5.60 -7.92
N LEU A 34 -12.20 -4.52 -7.35
CA LEU A 34 -13.03 -3.49 -6.70
C LEU A 34 -13.02 -2.20 -7.52
N LYS A 35 -14.15 -1.53 -7.55
CA LYS A 35 -14.33 -0.26 -8.24
C LYS A 35 -14.70 0.84 -7.26
N TYR A 36 -13.98 1.96 -7.31
CA TYR A 36 -14.41 3.17 -6.62
C TYR A 36 -15.66 3.76 -7.28
N LEU A 37 -16.63 4.13 -6.46
CA LEU A 37 -17.79 4.89 -6.91
C LEU A 37 -17.41 6.38 -6.98
N ALA A 38 -18.07 7.09 -7.89
CA ALA A 38 -17.91 8.54 -7.98
C ALA A 38 -18.43 9.23 -6.71
N ASP A 39 -17.70 10.22 -6.23
CA ASP A 39 -18.12 11.10 -5.13
C ASP A 39 -18.33 12.53 -5.67
N PRO A 40 -19.47 12.81 -6.34
CA PRO A 40 -19.69 14.08 -7.01
C PRO A 40 -19.82 15.26 -6.04
N LYS A 41 -20.04 14.99 -4.76
CA LYS A 41 -20.14 16.02 -3.70
C LYS A 41 -18.84 16.22 -2.93
N GLY A 42 -17.81 15.39 -3.17
CA GLY A 42 -16.53 15.45 -2.47
C GLY A 42 -16.62 15.18 -0.98
N THR A 43 -17.61 14.40 -0.54
CA THR A 43 -17.87 14.12 0.89
C THR A 43 -16.83 13.18 1.50
N MET A 44 -16.14 12.40 0.67
CA MET A 44 -15.09 11.47 1.10
C MET A 44 -13.71 12.11 1.16
N GLY A 45 -13.62 13.42 0.88
CA GLY A 45 -12.36 14.16 0.87
C GLY A 45 -11.59 14.05 -0.45
N THR A 46 -10.33 14.49 -0.42
CA THR A 46 -9.41 14.44 -1.56
C THR A 46 -8.32 13.40 -1.32
N SER A 47 -7.58 13.04 -2.38
CA SER A 47 -6.44 12.15 -2.25
C SER A 47 -5.35 12.76 -1.37
N GLU A 48 -4.77 11.94 -0.51
CA GLU A 48 -3.67 12.28 0.40
C GLU A 48 -2.39 11.56 -0.02
N ASN A 49 -1.26 12.03 0.49
CA ASN A 49 0.05 11.42 0.25
C ASN A 49 0.53 10.65 1.48
N ILE A 50 1.19 9.53 1.25
CA ILE A 50 1.95 8.83 2.28
C ILE A 50 3.38 9.36 2.23
N ASN A 51 3.83 10.00 3.31
CA ASN A 51 5.14 10.64 3.37
C ASN A 51 6.08 9.86 4.28
N THR A 52 7.34 9.72 3.85
CA THR A 52 8.40 9.21 4.71
C THR A 52 8.77 10.26 5.75
N ILE A 53 8.67 9.91 7.03
CA ILE A 53 9.03 10.79 8.14
C ILE A 53 10.35 10.31 8.72
N VAL A 54 11.30 11.23 8.89
CA VAL A 54 12.60 10.95 9.48
C VAL A 54 12.88 11.90 10.66
N ARG A 55 13.77 11.50 11.56
CA ARG A 55 14.17 12.37 12.67
C ARG A 55 14.85 13.65 12.17
N LYS A 56 14.66 14.73 12.92
CA LYS A 56 15.35 16.00 12.66
C LYS A 56 16.86 15.81 12.71
N GLY A 57 17.58 16.39 11.75
CA GLY A 57 19.04 16.30 11.68
C GLY A 57 19.57 15.14 10.84
N LEU A 58 18.78 14.12 10.49
CA LEU A 58 19.25 12.95 9.74
C LEU A 58 20.02 13.31 8.48
N LYS A 59 19.53 14.29 7.70
CA LYS A 59 20.18 14.72 6.46
C LYS A 59 21.62 15.22 6.68
N LYS A 60 21.88 15.88 7.83
CA LYS A 60 23.22 16.39 8.17
C LYS A 60 24.12 15.28 8.72
N GLU A 61 23.56 14.41 9.53
CA GLU A 61 24.33 13.37 10.25
C GLU A 61 24.61 12.13 9.39
N ASN A 62 23.65 11.77 8.53
CA ASN A 62 23.77 10.66 7.60
C ASN A 62 23.10 11.00 6.26
N PRO A 63 23.79 11.76 5.39
CA PRO A 63 23.25 12.20 4.12
C PRO A 63 22.93 11.07 3.15
N GLU A 64 23.68 9.98 3.21
CA GLU A 64 23.44 8.80 2.35
C GLU A 64 22.15 8.10 2.71
N ALA A 65 21.94 7.80 3.99
CA ALA A 65 20.68 7.22 4.45
C ALA A 65 19.48 8.13 4.14
N TYR A 66 19.65 9.44 4.35
CA TYR A 66 18.61 10.41 3.99
C TYR A 66 18.30 10.38 2.50
N LYS A 67 19.33 10.32 1.62
CA LYS A 67 19.16 10.24 0.17
C LYS A 67 18.33 9.02 -0.23
N VAL A 68 18.68 7.83 0.27
CA VAL A 68 17.92 6.60 -0.01
C VAL A 68 16.47 6.74 0.42
N LEU A 69 16.21 7.16 1.67
CA LEU A 69 14.85 7.33 2.19
C LEU A 69 14.03 8.37 1.40
N ASN A 70 14.68 9.44 0.92
CA ASN A 70 14.04 10.46 0.10
C ASN A 70 13.73 9.99 -1.32
N ASN A 71 14.51 9.05 -1.84
CA ASN A 71 14.34 8.48 -3.18
C ASN A 71 13.37 7.31 -3.23
N VAL A 72 13.01 6.73 -2.06
CA VAL A 72 12.02 5.64 -2.00
C VAL A 72 10.73 6.11 -2.63
N ASN A 73 10.32 5.41 -3.67
CA ASN A 73 9.08 5.67 -4.38
C ASN A 73 8.34 4.36 -4.59
N TRP A 74 7.23 4.22 -3.89
CA TRP A 74 6.30 3.11 -4.01
C TRP A 74 5.00 3.59 -4.61
N THR A 75 4.49 2.84 -5.56
CA THR A 75 3.13 3.03 -6.05
C THR A 75 2.13 2.44 -5.05
N THR A 76 0.89 2.90 -5.10
CA THR A 76 -0.21 2.29 -4.34
C THR A 76 -0.28 0.77 -4.57
N LYS A 77 -0.10 0.34 -5.82
CA LYS A 77 -0.12 -1.07 -6.20
C LYS A 77 1.02 -1.88 -5.58
N ASP A 78 2.22 -1.31 -5.48
CA ASP A 78 3.35 -1.95 -4.80
C ASP A 78 3.03 -2.18 -3.32
N MET A 79 2.51 -1.16 -2.64
CA MET A 79 2.09 -1.25 -1.24
C MET A 79 1.01 -2.31 -1.04
N GLU A 80 -0.02 -2.31 -1.87
CA GLU A 80 -1.13 -3.27 -1.80
C GLU A 80 -0.68 -4.71 -2.00
N SER A 81 0.31 -4.95 -2.87
CA SER A 81 0.86 -6.30 -3.07
C SER A 81 1.60 -6.82 -1.84
N VAL A 82 2.44 -5.98 -1.21
CA VAL A 82 3.14 -6.33 0.04
C VAL A 82 2.14 -6.52 1.18
N MET A 83 1.12 -5.67 1.29
CA MET A 83 0.05 -5.82 2.27
C MET A 83 -0.72 -7.14 2.10
N LEU A 84 -0.96 -7.57 0.86
CA LEU A 84 -1.62 -8.85 0.58
C LEU A 84 -0.75 -10.04 1.00
N ASP A 85 0.55 -9.98 0.75
CA ASP A 85 1.50 -11.01 1.20
C ASP A 85 1.47 -11.17 2.73
N ILE A 86 1.44 -10.05 3.46
CA ILE A 86 1.32 -10.04 4.92
C ILE A 86 -0.03 -10.61 5.35
N GLN A 87 -1.12 -10.22 4.69
CA GLN A 87 -2.45 -10.75 4.97
C GLN A 87 -2.54 -12.27 4.75
N ASN A 88 -1.76 -12.81 3.81
CA ASN A 88 -1.66 -14.23 3.51
C ASN A 88 -0.69 -15.00 4.45
N GLY A 89 -0.15 -14.33 5.47
CA GLY A 89 0.64 -14.96 6.54
C GLY A 89 2.15 -14.79 6.45
N LYS A 90 2.69 -14.02 5.46
CA LYS A 90 4.10 -13.63 5.48
C LYS A 90 4.34 -12.63 6.61
N THR A 91 5.51 -12.71 7.23
CA THR A 91 5.95 -11.60 8.10
C THR A 91 6.24 -10.36 7.28
N PRO A 92 6.09 -9.13 7.84
CA PRO A 92 6.41 -7.89 7.11
C PRO A 92 7.82 -7.89 6.52
N GLU A 93 8.80 -8.41 7.26
CA GLU A 93 10.18 -8.54 6.78
C GLU A 93 10.31 -9.50 5.59
N ALA A 94 9.66 -10.65 5.64
CA ALA A 94 9.68 -11.63 4.56
C ALA A 94 8.98 -11.08 3.29
N ALA A 95 7.87 -10.38 3.45
CA ALA A 95 7.15 -9.73 2.36
C ALA A 95 8.00 -8.62 1.72
N ALA A 96 8.65 -7.78 2.52
CA ALA A 96 9.54 -6.73 2.02
C ALA A 96 10.75 -7.31 1.27
N LYS A 97 11.40 -8.35 1.79
CA LYS A 97 12.53 -9.03 1.12
C LYS A 97 12.11 -9.64 -0.21
N ALA A 98 10.93 -10.27 -0.27
CA ALA A 98 10.41 -10.83 -1.51
C ALA A 98 10.17 -9.72 -2.54
N TRP A 99 9.50 -8.64 -2.13
CA TRP A 99 9.23 -7.51 -3.02
C TRP A 99 10.53 -6.87 -3.56
N ILE A 100 11.53 -6.64 -2.71
CA ILE A 100 12.85 -6.11 -3.11
C ILE A 100 13.50 -7.00 -4.17
N LYS A 101 13.48 -8.32 -3.98
CA LYS A 101 14.05 -9.29 -4.91
C LYS A 101 13.41 -9.19 -6.30
N ASP A 102 12.08 -9.04 -6.33
CA ASP A 102 11.33 -9.00 -7.59
C ASP A 102 11.40 -7.62 -8.27
N HIS A 103 11.78 -6.56 -7.52
CA HIS A 103 11.84 -5.17 -7.99
C HIS A 103 13.24 -4.56 -7.91
N GLN A 104 14.30 -5.38 -8.04
CA GLN A 104 15.68 -4.96 -7.85
C GLN A 104 16.05 -3.72 -8.67
N LYS A 105 15.60 -3.63 -9.92
CA LYS A 105 15.86 -2.47 -10.79
C LYS A 105 15.25 -1.16 -10.27
N GLN A 106 14.14 -1.23 -9.57
CA GLN A 106 13.50 -0.07 -8.93
C GLN A 106 14.28 0.29 -7.66
N VAL A 107 14.61 -0.69 -6.85
CA VAL A 107 15.37 -0.51 -5.60
C VAL A 107 16.75 0.09 -5.90
N ASP A 108 17.46 -0.36 -6.93
CA ASP A 108 18.77 0.17 -7.31
C ASP A 108 18.74 1.68 -7.64
N LYS A 109 17.62 2.19 -8.09
CA LYS A 109 17.45 3.64 -8.35
C LYS A 109 17.39 4.46 -7.07
N TRP A 110 16.98 3.89 -5.94
CA TRP A 110 16.90 4.59 -4.66
C TRP A 110 18.28 4.92 -4.09
N PHE A 111 19.30 4.16 -4.50
CA PHE A 111 20.70 4.35 -4.10
C PHE A 111 21.51 5.29 -5.02
N LYS A 112 20.92 5.73 -6.12
CA LYS A 112 21.53 6.67 -7.07
C LYS A 112 21.12 8.10 -6.74
#